data_af15d9a911489f16744eef63277f41d2
#
_entry.id   af15d9a911489f16744eef63277f41d2
#
_cell.length_a   1.000
_cell.length_b   1.000
_cell.length_c   1.000
_cell.angle_alpha   90.00
_cell.angle_beta   90.00
_cell.angle_gamma   90.00
#
_symmetry.space_group_name_H-M   'P 1'
#
loop_
_entity.id
_entity.type
_entity.pdbx_description
1 polymer ?
#
loop_
_entity_poly.entity_id
_entity_poly.type
_entity_poly.pdbx_seq_one_letter_code
_entity_poly.pdbx_strand_id
1 'polypeptide(L)'
;PLYKAASPVAVTEALIARKMVDQNKRVASEPHEDAEKNSQFAGAYVKEPVVGFYEGVSAFDFASLYPSIMRQFNISPDAYKGMINKSEIEERRKNLDEIVCDSGAVYSKDDSILRQIMTDLYAQRKEYKSISYEYFTKAEELKRRIKNFNKVV
;
A
#
# COMPACT_ATOMS: atom_id res chain seq x y z
N PRO A 1 2.60 18.66 -21.13
CA PRO A 1 1.43 17.85 -20.87
C PRO A 1 1.65 16.99 -19.62
N LEU A 2 0.72 17.05 -18.69
CA LEU A 2 0.76 16.38 -17.38
C LEU A 2 1.01 14.87 -17.44
N TYR A 3 0.67 14.21 -18.55
CA TYR A 3 0.90 12.79 -18.75
C TYR A 3 2.37 12.38 -18.93
N LYS A 4 3.26 13.32 -19.26
CA LYS A 4 4.71 13.04 -19.35
C LYS A 4 5.43 13.04 -18.00
N ALA A 5 4.79 13.59 -16.96
CA ALA A 5 5.39 13.74 -15.63
C ALA A 5 5.06 12.58 -14.67
N ALA A 6 4.22 11.63 -15.10
CA ALA A 6 3.59 10.74 -14.15
C ALA A 6 4.25 9.38 -14.04
N SER A 7 5.47 9.35 -13.53
CA SER A 7 5.86 8.12 -12.82
C SER A 7 4.95 7.99 -11.57
N PRO A 8 4.44 6.80 -11.27
CA PRO A 8 3.64 6.59 -10.06
C PRO A 8 4.34 7.08 -8.78
N VAL A 9 5.66 7.00 -8.74
CA VAL A 9 6.50 7.50 -7.65
C VAL A 9 6.37 9.02 -7.51
N ALA A 10 6.62 9.77 -8.60
CA ALA A 10 6.53 11.23 -8.57
C ALA A 10 5.13 11.75 -8.21
N VAL A 11 4.07 11.05 -8.64
CA VAL A 11 2.70 11.39 -8.24
C VAL A 11 2.47 11.15 -6.76
N THR A 12 2.99 10.05 -6.22
CA THR A 12 2.87 9.74 -4.78
C THR A 12 3.62 10.75 -3.94
N GLU A 13 4.85 11.09 -4.32
CA GLU A 13 5.65 12.14 -3.65
C GLU A 13 4.94 13.49 -3.65
N ALA A 14 4.39 13.90 -4.79
CA ALA A 14 3.63 15.14 -4.90
C ALA A 14 2.36 15.16 -4.02
N LEU A 15 1.66 14.02 -3.92
CA LEU A 15 0.49 13.87 -3.03
C LEU A 15 0.89 13.99 -1.56
N ILE A 16 1.98 13.33 -1.16
CA ILE A 16 2.51 13.40 0.21
C ILE A 16 2.93 14.84 0.54
N ALA A 17 3.73 15.46 -0.33
CA ALA A 17 4.22 16.82 -0.14
C ALA A 17 3.05 17.80 -0.02
N ARG A 18 2.06 17.72 -0.90
CA ARG A 18 0.86 18.57 -0.84
C ARG A 18 0.11 18.39 0.48
N LYS A 19 -0.14 17.15 0.91
CA LYS A 19 -0.83 16.87 2.17
C LYS A 19 -0.05 17.39 3.38
N MET A 20 1.28 17.31 3.34
CA MET A 20 2.14 17.89 4.38
C MET A 20 2.01 19.40 4.46
N VAL A 21 2.06 20.08 3.32
CA VAL A 21 1.88 21.54 3.24
C VAL A 21 0.50 21.95 3.74
N ASP A 22 -0.56 21.25 3.31
CA ASP A 22 -1.95 21.53 3.74
C ASP A 22 -2.12 21.39 5.26
N GLN A 23 -1.31 20.53 5.91
CA GLN A 23 -1.30 20.33 7.38
C GLN A 23 -0.23 21.15 8.11
N ASN A 24 0.41 22.14 7.45
CA ASN A 24 1.50 22.92 8.02
C ASN A 24 2.69 22.10 8.54
N LYS A 25 2.91 20.91 7.97
CA LYS A 25 4.06 20.05 8.27
C LYS A 25 5.20 20.34 7.31
N ARG A 26 6.43 20.22 7.81
CA ARG A 26 7.61 20.40 6.95
C ARG A 26 7.79 19.15 6.08
N VAL A 27 8.04 19.37 4.79
CA VAL A 27 8.50 18.31 3.88
C VAL A 27 9.96 18.04 4.23
N ALA A 28 10.31 16.76 4.43
CA ALA A 28 11.70 16.39 4.63
C ALA A 28 12.50 16.71 3.37
N SER A 29 13.71 17.23 3.54
CA SER A 29 14.67 17.34 2.44
C SER A 29 15.13 15.96 2.01
N GLU A 30 15.51 15.81 0.75
CA GLU A 30 16.08 14.55 0.26
C GLU A 30 17.28 14.15 1.13
N PRO A 31 17.38 12.86 1.51
CA PRO A 31 18.55 12.38 2.23
C PRO A 31 19.80 12.54 1.37
N HIS A 32 20.94 12.87 1.98
CA HIS A 32 22.20 12.88 1.27
C HIS A 32 22.49 11.50 0.67
N GLU A 33 23.06 11.46 -0.55
CA GLU A 33 23.36 10.23 -1.31
C GLU A 33 24.14 9.17 -0.49
N ASP A 34 24.91 9.60 0.51
CA ASP A 34 25.69 8.71 1.38
C ASP A 34 24.83 7.88 2.36
N ALA A 35 23.59 8.31 2.65
CA ALA A 35 22.66 7.59 3.51
C ALA A 35 21.99 6.40 2.80
N GLU A 36 21.82 6.47 1.48
CA GLU A 36 21.21 5.38 0.70
C GLU A 36 22.14 4.17 0.51
N LYS A 37 23.44 4.40 0.45
CA LYS A 37 24.45 3.33 0.18
C LYS A 37 24.56 2.30 1.29
N ASN A 38 24.11 2.59 2.49
CA ASN A 38 24.25 1.72 3.67
C ASN A 38 22.96 0.98 4.09
N SER A 39 21.85 1.19 3.41
CA SER A 39 20.58 0.53 3.74
C SER A 39 20.32 -0.69 2.84
N GLN A 40 21.05 -1.79 3.07
CA GLN A 40 20.68 -3.07 2.49
C GLN A 40 19.50 -3.66 3.28
N PHE A 41 18.32 -3.63 2.70
CA PHE A 41 17.16 -4.35 3.24
C PHE A 41 17.19 -5.79 2.72
N ALA A 42 17.01 -6.75 3.62
CA ALA A 42 16.77 -8.12 3.22
C ALA A 42 15.47 -8.18 2.41
N GLY A 43 15.52 -8.79 1.23
CA GLY A 43 14.35 -9.01 0.39
C GLY A 43 13.32 -9.93 1.05
N ALA A 44 12.15 -10.05 0.42
CA ALA A 44 11.13 -10.96 0.90
C ALA A 44 11.61 -12.42 0.84
N TYR A 45 11.24 -13.19 1.88
CA TYR A 45 11.47 -14.64 1.86
C TYR A 45 10.58 -15.29 0.79
N VAL A 46 11.20 -16.01 -0.13
CA VAL A 46 10.53 -16.84 -1.13
C VAL A 46 10.89 -18.28 -0.84
N LYS A 47 9.87 -19.09 -0.50
CA LYS A 47 10.07 -20.52 -0.27
C LYS A 47 10.30 -21.23 -1.60
N GLU A 48 11.33 -22.05 -1.69
CA GLU A 48 11.57 -22.92 -2.83
C GLU A 48 10.39 -23.86 -3.06
N PRO A 49 9.85 -23.95 -4.28
CA PRO A 49 8.75 -24.85 -4.57
C PRO A 49 9.22 -26.31 -4.54
N VAL A 50 8.41 -27.16 -3.93
CA VAL A 50 8.64 -28.61 -4.00
C VAL A 50 8.06 -29.10 -5.31
N VAL A 51 8.91 -29.67 -6.17
CA VAL A 51 8.50 -30.18 -7.48
C VAL A 51 7.65 -31.41 -7.30
N GLY A 52 6.48 -31.44 -7.93
CA GLY A 52 5.54 -32.56 -7.82
C GLY A 52 4.22 -32.25 -8.49
N PHE A 53 3.36 -33.26 -8.55
CA PHE A 53 1.97 -33.11 -8.97
C PHE A 53 1.08 -33.06 -7.73
N TYR A 54 0.24 -32.02 -7.64
CA TYR A 54 -0.61 -31.77 -6.48
C TYR A 54 -2.06 -31.64 -6.91
N GLU A 55 -2.97 -32.35 -6.21
CA GLU A 55 -4.41 -32.23 -6.39
C GLU A 55 -5.02 -31.39 -5.26
N GLY A 56 -6.15 -30.74 -5.53
CA GLY A 56 -6.89 -29.98 -4.52
C GLY A 56 -6.17 -28.72 -4.04
N VAL A 57 -5.37 -28.07 -4.88
CA VAL A 57 -4.60 -26.87 -4.54
C VAL A 57 -5.52 -25.66 -4.43
N SER A 58 -5.40 -24.93 -3.33
CA SER A 58 -6.05 -23.62 -3.13
C SER A 58 -5.01 -22.53 -3.00
N ALA A 59 -5.17 -21.42 -3.75
CA ALA A 59 -4.31 -20.27 -3.66
C ALA A 59 -4.98 -19.17 -2.83
N PHE A 60 -4.22 -18.60 -1.90
CA PHE A 60 -4.65 -17.47 -1.08
C PHE A 60 -3.68 -16.30 -1.28
N ASP A 61 -4.23 -15.09 -1.35
CA ASP A 61 -3.46 -13.86 -1.46
C ASP A 61 -4.03 -12.77 -0.53
N PHE A 62 -3.15 -11.93 0.00
CA PHE A 62 -3.56 -10.80 0.82
C PHE A 62 -3.96 -9.60 -0.05
N ALA A 63 -5.18 -9.14 0.12
CA ALA A 63 -5.64 -7.94 -0.59
C ALA A 63 -4.85 -6.70 -0.17
N SER A 64 -4.00 -6.19 -1.08
CA SER A 64 -3.21 -4.97 -0.86
C SER A 64 -2.38 -5.02 0.44
N LEU A 65 -1.56 -6.06 0.61
CA LEU A 65 -0.82 -6.36 1.84
C LEU A 65 -0.08 -5.14 2.42
N TYR A 66 0.83 -4.52 1.66
CA TYR A 66 1.62 -3.38 2.14
C TYR A 66 0.75 -2.17 2.56
N PRO A 67 -0.17 -1.68 1.73
CA PRO A 67 -1.08 -0.60 2.14
C PRO A 67 -1.91 -0.94 3.38
N SER A 68 -2.33 -2.20 3.54
CA SER A 68 -3.10 -2.64 4.70
C SER A 68 -2.26 -2.61 5.98
N ILE A 69 -1.01 -3.08 5.93
CA ILE A 69 -0.07 -3.03 7.03
C ILE A 69 0.23 -1.57 7.41
N MET A 70 0.54 -0.72 6.43
CA MET A 70 0.83 0.70 6.68
C MET A 70 -0.34 1.41 7.37
N ARG A 71 -1.58 1.11 6.95
CA ARG A 71 -2.79 1.67 7.59
C ARG A 71 -3.02 1.12 8.99
N GLN A 72 -2.84 -0.18 9.19
CA GLN A 72 -3.09 -0.85 10.45
C GLN A 72 -2.11 -0.41 11.53
N PHE A 73 -0.83 -0.37 11.20
CA PHE A 73 0.25 -0.02 12.12
C PHE A 73 0.60 1.47 12.09
N ASN A 74 -0.13 2.28 11.31
CA ASN A 74 0.12 3.71 11.16
C ASN A 74 1.57 4.03 10.79
N ILE A 75 2.15 3.24 9.88
CA ILE A 75 3.55 3.37 9.45
C ILE A 75 3.69 4.64 8.60
N SER A 76 4.16 5.69 9.23
CA SER A 76 4.35 7.00 8.61
C SER A 76 5.46 7.75 9.35
N PRO A 77 6.29 8.54 8.65
CA PRO A 77 7.35 9.32 9.29
C PRO A 77 6.84 10.28 10.36
N ASP A 78 5.67 10.87 10.16
CA ASP A 78 5.05 11.80 11.09
C ASP A 78 4.40 11.14 12.32
N ALA A 79 4.16 9.83 12.27
CA ALA A 79 3.68 9.04 13.39
C ALA A 79 4.79 8.30 14.13
N TYR A 80 5.99 8.23 13.56
CA TYR A 80 7.11 7.46 14.12
C TYR A 80 7.65 8.11 15.40
N LYS A 81 7.70 7.33 16.49
CA LYS A 81 8.20 7.77 17.81
C LYS A 81 9.59 7.23 18.16
N GLY A 82 10.10 6.26 17.42
CA GLY A 82 11.42 5.67 17.65
C GLY A 82 11.41 4.16 17.71
N MET A 83 12.57 3.60 18.11
CA MET A 83 12.78 2.17 18.32
C MET A 83 12.98 1.88 19.77
N ILE A 84 12.43 0.77 20.26
CA ILE A 84 12.63 0.25 21.60
C ILE A 84 13.28 -1.14 21.55
N ASN A 85 13.85 -1.56 22.67
CA ASN A 85 14.41 -2.90 22.79
C ASN A 85 13.32 -3.97 22.83
N LYS A 86 13.63 -5.17 22.35
CA LYS A 86 12.67 -6.28 22.34
C LYS A 86 12.13 -6.62 23.74
N SER A 87 12.92 -6.43 24.79
CA SER A 87 12.52 -6.66 26.18
C SER A 87 11.45 -5.67 26.68
N GLU A 88 11.32 -4.51 26.06
CA GLU A 88 10.40 -3.43 26.46
C GLU A 88 9.08 -3.49 25.69
N ILE A 89 8.99 -4.31 24.64
CA ILE A 89 7.84 -4.35 23.72
C ILE A 89 6.55 -4.68 24.49
N GLU A 90 6.54 -5.71 25.31
CA GLU A 90 5.33 -6.16 26.02
C GLU A 90 4.84 -5.11 27.03
N GLU A 91 5.74 -4.40 27.68
CA GLU A 91 5.38 -3.32 28.58
C GLU A 91 4.84 -2.11 27.83
N ARG A 92 5.52 -1.73 26.74
CA ARG A 92 5.12 -0.58 25.92
C ARG A 92 3.77 -0.78 25.21
N ARG A 93 3.41 -2.03 24.87
CA ARG A 93 2.11 -2.38 24.30
C ARG A 93 0.92 -2.09 25.23
N LYS A 94 1.15 -1.94 26.52
CA LYS A 94 0.11 -1.54 27.47
C LYS A 94 -0.32 -0.08 27.30
N ASN A 95 0.51 0.74 26.65
CA ASN A 95 0.16 2.10 26.31
C ASN A 95 -0.86 2.12 25.18
N LEU A 96 -2.07 2.57 25.47
CA LEU A 96 -3.20 2.57 24.53
C LEU A 96 -3.07 3.62 23.41
N ASP A 97 -2.17 4.60 23.55
CA ASP A 97 -1.97 5.69 22.58
C ASP A 97 -0.87 5.41 21.56
N GLU A 98 -0.29 4.22 21.63
CA GLU A 98 0.82 3.82 20.77
C GLU A 98 0.57 2.48 20.08
N ILE A 99 1.20 2.31 18.94
CA ILE A 99 1.27 1.05 18.19
C ILE A 99 2.72 0.59 18.22
N VAL A 100 2.94 -0.58 18.82
CA VAL A 100 4.28 -1.16 18.96
C VAL A 100 4.40 -2.39 18.05
N CYS A 101 5.30 -2.31 17.09
CA CYS A 101 5.59 -3.40 16.17
C CYS A 101 6.52 -4.44 16.81
N ASP A 102 6.50 -5.68 16.32
CA ASP A 102 7.41 -6.75 16.78
C ASP A 102 8.89 -6.46 16.49
N SER A 103 9.16 -5.57 15.54
CA SER A 103 10.50 -5.04 15.27
C SER A 103 11.03 -4.11 16.36
N GLY A 104 10.18 -3.63 17.25
CA GLY A 104 10.48 -2.59 18.23
C GLY A 104 10.14 -1.17 17.77
N ALA A 105 9.69 -0.99 16.54
CA ALA A 105 9.26 0.32 16.06
C ALA A 105 7.94 0.75 16.74
N VAL A 106 7.90 2.00 17.19
CA VAL A 106 6.77 2.59 17.88
C VAL A 106 6.17 3.71 17.03
N TYR A 107 4.85 3.69 16.86
CA TYR A 107 4.10 4.71 16.16
C TYR A 107 2.98 5.28 17.03
N SER A 108 2.63 6.55 16.82
CA SER A 108 1.42 7.16 17.39
C SER A 108 0.17 6.51 16.80
N LYS A 109 -0.93 6.50 17.57
CA LYS A 109 -2.26 6.17 17.04
C LYS A 109 -2.95 7.35 16.36
N ASP A 110 -2.41 8.55 16.51
CA ASP A 110 -2.94 9.73 15.82
C ASP A 110 -2.91 9.52 14.31
N ASP A 111 -3.88 10.11 13.64
CA ASP A 111 -4.01 9.91 12.20
C ASP A 111 -2.84 10.56 11.45
N SER A 112 -2.11 9.73 10.70
CA SER A 112 -0.90 10.14 9.98
C SER A 112 -1.17 10.42 8.50
N ILE A 113 -0.26 11.15 7.87
CA ILE A 113 -0.37 11.54 6.46
C ILE A 113 -0.46 10.32 5.54
N LEU A 114 0.43 9.35 5.71
CA LEU A 114 0.42 8.16 4.85
C LEU A 114 -0.83 7.30 5.08
N ARG A 115 -1.28 7.18 6.33
CA ARG A 115 -2.52 6.47 6.66
C ARG A 115 -3.73 7.08 5.98
N GLN A 116 -3.85 8.41 5.99
CA GLN A 116 -4.92 9.15 5.32
C GLN A 116 -4.86 8.91 3.81
N ILE A 117 -3.70 9.13 3.19
CA ILE A 117 -3.52 8.96 1.74
C ILE A 117 -3.85 7.52 1.33
N MET A 118 -3.33 6.52 2.03
CA MET A 118 -3.58 5.10 1.73
C MET A 118 -5.06 4.73 1.90
N THR A 119 -5.74 5.34 2.88
CA THR A 119 -7.17 5.09 3.09
C THR A 119 -8.00 5.68 1.96
N ASP A 120 -7.72 6.91 1.57
CA ASP A 120 -8.42 7.61 0.48
C ASP A 120 -8.19 6.90 -0.86
N LEU A 121 -6.93 6.57 -1.18
CA LEU A 121 -6.59 5.87 -2.42
C LEU A 121 -7.18 4.46 -2.49
N TYR A 122 -7.25 3.76 -1.36
CA TYR A 122 -7.85 2.43 -1.31
C TYR A 122 -9.36 2.49 -1.55
N ALA A 123 -10.04 3.48 -0.97
CA ALA A 123 -11.47 3.71 -1.19
C ALA A 123 -11.77 4.02 -2.68
N GLN A 124 -11.02 4.96 -3.27
CA GLN A 124 -11.13 5.31 -4.68
C GLN A 124 -10.84 4.11 -5.60
N ARG A 125 -9.78 3.35 -5.30
CA ARG A 125 -9.45 2.14 -6.07
C ARG A 125 -10.59 1.13 -6.05
N LYS A 126 -11.24 0.93 -4.90
CA LYS A 126 -12.38 0.01 -4.77
C LYS A 126 -13.55 0.47 -5.63
N GLU A 127 -13.86 1.75 -5.61
CA GLU A 127 -14.91 2.36 -6.42
C GLU A 127 -14.64 2.21 -7.92
N TYR A 128 -13.45 2.65 -8.38
CA TYR A 128 -13.07 2.54 -9.79
C TYR A 128 -12.99 1.10 -10.29
N LYS A 129 -12.57 0.16 -9.44
CA LYS A 129 -12.57 -1.25 -9.78
C LYS A 129 -13.99 -1.79 -10.00
N SER A 130 -14.97 -1.35 -9.19
CA SER A 130 -16.36 -1.71 -9.35
C SER A 130 -16.93 -1.17 -10.67
N ILE A 131 -16.68 0.11 -10.96
CA ILE A 131 -17.09 0.77 -12.21
C ILE A 131 -16.45 0.07 -13.43
N SER A 132 -15.14 -0.21 -13.35
CA SER A 132 -14.42 -0.90 -14.42
C SER A 132 -15.01 -2.29 -14.70
N TYR A 133 -15.36 -3.04 -13.66
CA TYR A 133 -15.97 -4.35 -13.80
C TYR A 133 -17.37 -4.27 -14.47
N GLU A 134 -18.16 -3.28 -14.11
CA GLU A 134 -19.46 -3.04 -14.73
C GLU A 134 -19.33 -2.76 -16.25
N TYR A 135 -18.41 -1.86 -16.63
CA TYR A 135 -18.15 -1.59 -18.04
C TYR A 135 -17.57 -2.78 -18.80
N PHE A 136 -16.69 -3.55 -18.17
CA PHE A 136 -16.16 -4.78 -18.75
C PHE A 136 -17.28 -5.78 -19.03
N THR A 137 -18.19 -5.99 -18.09
CA THR A 137 -19.33 -6.90 -18.24
C THR A 137 -20.24 -6.46 -19.39
N LYS A 138 -20.58 -5.16 -19.46
CA LYS A 138 -21.35 -4.59 -20.56
C LYS A 138 -20.68 -4.77 -21.92
N ALA A 139 -19.36 -4.56 -21.98
CA ALA A 139 -18.58 -4.74 -23.20
C ALA A 139 -18.58 -6.21 -23.68
N GLU A 140 -18.43 -7.15 -22.78
CA GLU A 140 -18.47 -8.59 -23.11
C GLU A 140 -19.89 -9.02 -23.58
N GLU A 141 -20.93 -8.50 -22.96
CA GLU A 141 -22.31 -8.73 -23.42
C GLU A 141 -22.53 -8.21 -24.84
N LEU A 142 -22.09 -6.99 -25.13
CA LEU A 142 -22.20 -6.40 -26.47
C LEU A 142 -21.41 -7.21 -27.51
N LYS A 143 -20.18 -7.61 -27.19
CA LYS A 143 -19.38 -8.49 -28.06
C LYS A 143 -20.11 -9.79 -28.38
N ARG A 144 -20.72 -10.41 -27.37
CA ARG A 144 -21.52 -11.63 -27.55
C ARG A 144 -22.72 -11.42 -28.46
N ARG A 145 -23.43 -10.28 -28.32
CA ARG A 145 -24.57 -9.91 -29.17
C ARG A 145 -24.13 -9.73 -30.62
N ILE A 146 -23.05 -9.00 -30.87
CA ILE A 146 -22.48 -8.80 -32.20
C ILE A 146 -22.09 -10.14 -32.84
N LYS A 147 -21.42 -11.02 -32.08
CA LYS A 147 -21.03 -12.35 -32.58
C LYS A 147 -22.23 -13.21 -32.98
N ASN A 148 -23.32 -13.11 -32.20
CA ASN A 148 -24.55 -13.84 -32.53
C ASN A 148 -25.25 -13.26 -33.76
N PHE A 149 -25.27 -11.93 -33.92
CA PHE A 149 -25.84 -11.27 -35.08
C PHE A 149 -25.12 -11.68 -36.36
N ASN A 150 -23.78 -11.68 -36.38
CA ASN A 150 -22.97 -12.07 -37.51
C ASN A 150 -23.05 -13.59 -37.87
N LYS A 151 -23.70 -14.41 -37.04
CA LYS A 151 -23.95 -15.83 -37.35
C LYS A 151 -25.28 -16.07 -38.04
N VAL A 152 -26.18 -15.07 -38.00
CA VAL A 152 -27.53 -15.16 -38.53
C VAL A 152 -27.63 -14.51 -39.94
N VAL A 153 -26.63 -13.71 -40.29
CA VAL A 153 -26.42 -13.13 -41.61
C VAL A 153 -25.46 -14.02 -42.42
#